data_46e196541418c71d8cd7ec23b1aa6362
#
_entry.id   46e196541418c71d8cd7ec23b1aa6362
#
_cell.length_a   1.000
_cell.length_b   1.000
_cell.length_c   1.000
_cell.angle_alpha   90.00
_cell.angle_beta   90.00
_cell.angle_gamma   90.00
#
_symmetry.space_group_name_H-M   'P 1'
#
loop_
_entity.id
_entity.type
_entity.pdbx_description
1 polymer ?
#
loop_
_entity_poly.entity_id
_entity_poly.type
_entity_poly.pdbx_seq_one_letter_code
_entity_poly.pdbx_strand_id
1 'polypeptide(L)'
;SDKPTYQEAAELAHRLMDMYVAGEVDRVEIIYHHFKSMGVQILLRETYLPINLTNVVSEEDRKKEEEAQEHEIANDYIIEPNAEELIASLIPTVLSQKIFTAAVDSNASEHAARTLAMQVATDNANELIQDLTKQYNKTRQQAITNELLDIVGGSMK
;
A
#
# COMPACT_ATOMS: atom_id res chain seq x y z
N SER A 1 -11.81 -10.81 4.86
CA SER A 1 -12.34 -9.52 5.37
C SER A 1 -11.71 -8.38 4.58
N ASP A 2 -12.48 -7.38 4.15
CA ASP A 2 -11.95 -6.21 3.43
C ASP A 2 -11.08 -5.30 4.33
N LYS A 3 -11.10 -5.57 5.63
CA LYS A 3 -10.29 -4.85 6.61
C LYS A 3 -9.55 -5.86 7.47
N PRO A 4 -8.21 -5.86 7.45
CA PRO A 4 -7.42 -6.73 8.30
C PRO A 4 -7.67 -6.37 9.78
N THR A 5 -7.91 -7.38 10.60
CA THR A 5 -8.05 -7.22 12.05
C THR A 5 -6.80 -7.75 12.74
N TYR A 6 -6.45 -7.15 13.88
CA TYR A 6 -5.30 -7.62 14.66
C TYR A 6 -5.48 -9.07 15.13
N GLN A 7 -6.71 -9.45 15.47
CA GLN A 7 -6.99 -10.79 15.95
C GLN A 7 -6.72 -11.86 14.90
N GLU A 8 -7.18 -11.66 13.66
CA GLU A 8 -6.88 -12.58 12.54
C GLU A 8 -5.39 -12.67 12.25
N ALA A 9 -4.68 -11.53 12.32
CA ALA A 9 -3.24 -11.48 12.14
C ALA A 9 -2.48 -12.20 13.26
N ALA A 10 -2.94 -12.06 14.50
CA ALA A 10 -2.36 -12.73 15.66
C ALA A 10 -2.58 -14.26 15.60
N GLU A 11 -3.78 -14.71 15.22
CA GLU A 11 -4.06 -16.15 15.03
C GLU A 11 -3.15 -16.76 13.95
N LEU A 12 -2.97 -16.05 12.83
CA LEU A 12 -2.04 -16.49 11.77
C LEU A 12 -0.60 -16.51 12.28
N ALA A 13 -0.17 -15.47 13.02
CA ALA A 13 1.17 -15.39 13.59
C ALA A 13 1.46 -16.57 14.53
N HIS A 14 0.54 -16.87 15.44
CA HIS A 14 0.69 -18.01 16.36
C HIS A 14 0.79 -19.33 15.60
N ARG A 15 -0.07 -19.55 14.62
CA ARG A 15 0.00 -20.75 13.79
C ARG A 15 1.34 -20.92 13.07
N LEU A 16 1.89 -19.81 12.51
CA LEU A 16 3.20 -19.85 11.85
C LEU A 16 4.35 -20.11 12.83
N MET A 17 4.26 -19.55 14.03
CA MET A 17 5.24 -19.81 15.09
C MET A 17 5.19 -21.28 15.54
N ASP A 18 3.99 -21.84 15.72
CA ASP A 18 3.81 -23.24 16.11
C ASP A 18 4.37 -24.19 15.06
N MET A 19 4.10 -23.95 13.77
CA MET A 19 4.66 -24.74 12.65
C MET A 19 6.19 -24.65 12.60
N TYR A 20 6.75 -23.49 12.87
CA TYR A 20 8.20 -23.30 12.91
C TYR A 20 8.84 -24.03 14.11
N VAL A 21 8.24 -23.93 15.30
CA VAL A 21 8.72 -24.63 16.50
C VAL A 21 8.58 -26.15 16.36
N ALA A 22 7.52 -26.62 15.72
CA ALA A 22 7.31 -28.04 15.42
C ALA A 22 8.29 -28.60 14.36
N GLY A 23 9.06 -27.73 13.68
CA GLY A 23 10.00 -28.14 12.63
C GLY A 23 9.31 -28.54 11.32
N GLU A 24 8.04 -28.15 11.13
CA GLU A 24 7.32 -28.38 9.88
C GLU A 24 7.82 -27.46 8.76
N VAL A 25 8.33 -26.28 9.13
CA VAL A 25 8.89 -25.29 8.21
C VAL A 25 10.21 -24.76 8.75
N ASP A 26 11.22 -24.63 7.88
CA ASP A 26 12.55 -24.10 8.23
C ASP A 26 12.61 -22.56 8.11
N ARG A 27 11.74 -21.98 7.29
CA ARG A 27 11.74 -20.55 7.01
C ARG A 27 10.35 -20.07 6.63
N VAL A 28 9.97 -18.92 7.13
CA VAL A 28 8.76 -18.21 6.76
C VAL A 28 9.12 -16.84 6.20
N GLU A 29 8.58 -16.49 5.05
CA GLU A 29 8.76 -15.18 4.42
C GLU A 29 7.40 -14.51 4.22
N ILE A 30 7.37 -13.19 4.39
CA ILE A 30 6.21 -12.36 4.10
C ILE A 30 6.50 -11.54 2.84
N ILE A 31 5.57 -11.57 1.90
CA ILE A 31 5.61 -10.75 0.69
C ILE A 31 4.39 -9.85 0.71
N TYR A 32 4.60 -8.54 0.68
CA TYR A 32 3.52 -7.56 0.74
C TYR A 32 3.89 -6.27 0.01
N HIS A 33 2.90 -5.42 -0.27
CA HIS A 33 3.12 -4.12 -0.85
C HIS A 33 3.26 -3.06 0.24
N HIS A 34 4.42 -2.43 0.31
CA HIS A 34 4.68 -1.29 1.18
C HIS A 34 4.16 -0.01 0.53
N PHE A 35 3.35 0.74 1.25
CA PHE A 35 2.82 2.02 0.83
C PHE A 35 3.85 3.13 1.04
N LYS A 36 4.46 3.60 -0.03
CA LYS A 36 5.38 4.75 0.01
C LYS A 36 4.67 6.06 -0.31
N SER A 37 3.79 6.05 -1.31
CA SER A 37 2.95 7.20 -1.72
C SER A 37 1.76 6.72 -2.56
N MET A 38 0.80 7.61 -2.86
CA MET A 38 -0.35 7.25 -3.69
C MET A 38 0.04 6.69 -5.07
N GLY A 39 1.15 7.16 -5.64
CA GLY A 39 1.62 6.70 -6.96
C GLY A 39 2.71 5.61 -6.91
N VAL A 40 3.25 5.29 -5.71
CA VAL A 40 4.38 4.37 -5.58
C VAL A 40 4.09 3.36 -4.48
N GLN A 41 3.94 2.11 -4.87
CA GLN A 41 3.87 0.95 -3.99
C GLN A 41 5.07 0.05 -4.28
N ILE A 42 5.74 -0.42 -3.25
CA ILE A 42 6.96 -1.24 -3.37
C ILE A 42 6.64 -2.64 -2.90
N LEU A 43 6.90 -3.64 -3.76
CA LEU A 43 6.81 -5.04 -3.35
C LEU A 43 8.01 -5.36 -2.46
N LEU A 44 7.75 -5.68 -1.19
CA LEU A 44 8.75 -6.12 -0.24
C LEU A 44 8.65 -7.62 0.02
N ARG A 45 9.81 -8.23 0.20
CA ARG A 45 9.96 -9.62 0.64
C ARG A 45 10.86 -9.62 1.87
N GLU A 46 10.32 -10.03 2.99
CA GLU A 46 11.03 -10.06 4.26
C GLU A 46 11.00 -11.43 4.88
N THR A 47 12.12 -11.83 5.50
CA THR A 47 12.15 -13.03 6.32
C THR A 47 11.43 -12.76 7.63
N TYR A 48 10.38 -13.55 7.90
CA TYR A 48 9.59 -13.49 9.11
C TYR A 48 10.19 -14.40 10.21
N LEU A 49 10.48 -15.66 9.84
CA LEU A 49 11.15 -16.63 10.69
C LEU A 49 12.29 -17.30 9.89
N PRO A 50 13.47 -17.52 10.48
CA PRO A 50 13.91 -17.14 11.83
C PRO A 50 14.00 -15.62 12.01
N ILE A 51 13.88 -15.18 13.27
CA ILE A 51 13.99 -13.77 13.62
C ILE A 51 15.43 -13.31 13.41
N ASN A 52 15.62 -12.32 12.56
CA ASN A 52 16.91 -11.68 12.37
C ASN A 52 16.89 -10.32 13.06
N LEU A 53 17.50 -10.22 14.23
CA LEU A 53 17.50 -9.00 15.05
C LEU A 53 18.12 -7.79 14.32
N THR A 54 18.97 -8.04 13.32
CA THR A 54 19.54 -7.00 12.48
C THR A 54 18.54 -6.31 11.55
N ASN A 55 17.41 -6.95 11.25
CA ASN A 55 16.37 -6.40 10.37
C ASN A 55 15.19 -5.76 11.13
N VAL A 56 15.22 -5.80 12.46
CA VAL A 56 14.17 -5.21 13.31
C VAL A 56 14.33 -3.68 13.41
N VAL A 57 15.54 -3.20 13.24
CA VAL A 57 15.84 -1.76 13.27
C VAL A 57 15.86 -1.25 11.82
N SER A 58 14.99 -0.31 11.47
CA SER A 58 15.00 0.32 10.15
C SER A 58 16.32 1.04 9.91
N GLU A 59 16.72 1.21 8.64
CA GLU A 59 17.95 1.98 8.33
C GLU A 59 17.89 3.41 8.85
N GLU A 60 16.69 3.97 8.98
CA GLU A 60 16.48 5.31 9.55
C GLU A 60 16.67 5.32 11.07
N ASP A 61 16.26 4.26 11.75
CA ASP A 61 16.46 4.13 13.20
C ASP A 61 17.92 3.80 13.51
N ARG A 62 18.61 3.02 12.67
CA ARG A 62 20.06 2.80 12.78
C ARG A 62 20.86 4.11 12.67
N LYS A 63 20.51 4.97 11.71
CA LYS A 63 21.16 6.29 11.59
C LYS A 63 20.89 7.17 12.81
N LYS A 64 19.68 7.11 13.37
CA LYS A 64 19.34 7.81 14.62
C LYS A 64 20.08 7.22 15.82
N GLU A 65 20.29 5.91 15.85
CA GLU A 65 21.10 5.26 16.89
C GLU A 65 22.57 5.56 16.74
N GLU A 66 23.11 5.65 15.52
CA GLU A 66 24.49 6.06 15.25
C GLU A 66 24.71 7.55 15.63
N GLU A 67 23.75 8.42 15.31
CA GLU A 67 23.77 9.82 15.72
C GLU A 67 23.57 10.00 17.24
N ALA A 68 22.79 9.11 17.89
CA ALA A 68 22.57 9.12 19.33
C ALA A 68 23.76 8.54 20.12
N GLN A 69 24.56 7.68 19.53
CA GLN A 69 25.79 7.15 20.15
C GLN A 69 26.89 8.22 20.25
N GLU A 70 26.85 9.30 19.50
CA GLU A 70 27.72 10.45 19.70
C GLU A 70 27.36 11.27 20.98
N HIS A 71 26.16 11.06 21.52
CA HIS A 71 25.78 11.58 22.84
C HIS A 71 25.50 10.37 23.75
N GLU A 72 26.54 9.94 24.48
CA GLU A 72 26.48 8.92 25.54
C GLU A 72 25.45 9.28 26.63
N ILE A 73 24.17 9.13 26.31
CA ILE A 73 23.15 8.92 27.35
C ILE A 73 23.05 7.41 27.48
N ALA A 74 23.79 6.83 28.42
CA ALA A 74 23.56 5.45 28.84
C ALA A 74 22.10 5.35 29.26
N ASN A 75 21.24 4.79 28.39
CA ASN A 75 19.86 4.50 28.71
C ASN A 75 19.86 3.35 29.72
N ASP A 76 19.92 3.70 30.99
CA ASP A 76 19.89 2.75 32.10
C ASP A 76 18.42 2.33 32.33
N TYR A 77 17.97 1.35 31.51
CA TYR A 77 16.60 0.82 31.63
C TYR A 77 16.51 -0.12 32.83
N ILE A 78 15.54 0.13 33.70
CA ILE A 78 15.15 -0.82 34.74
C ILE A 78 14.24 -1.86 34.10
N ILE A 79 14.73 -3.11 34.02
CA ILE A 79 14.02 -4.23 33.42
C ILE A 79 13.50 -5.14 34.53
N GLU A 80 12.18 -5.36 34.58
CA GLU A 80 11.52 -6.26 35.51
C GLU A 80 10.71 -7.32 34.76
N PRO A 81 10.72 -8.60 35.16
CA PRO A 81 11.53 -9.20 36.22
C PRO A 81 12.98 -9.46 35.78
N ASN A 82 13.25 -9.75 34.52
CA ASN A 82 14.56 -9.88 33.88
C ASN A 82 14.44 -9.74 32.35
N ALA A 83 15.57 -9.50 31.67
CA ALA A 83 15.62 -9.28 30.22
C ALA A 83 15.15 -10.50 29.41
N GLU A 84 15.46 -11.70 29.86
CA GLU A 84 15.13 -12.94 29.12
C GLU A 84 13.62 -13.19 29.13
N GLU A 85 12.96 -13.06 30.25
CA GLU A 85 11.50 -13.21 30.37
C GLU A 85 10.76 -12.11 29.60
N LEU A 86 11.26 -10.88 29.67
CA LEU A 86 10.69 -9.76 28.91
C LEU A 86 10.77 -10.05 27.39
N ILE A 87 11.93 -10.44 26.87
CA ILE A 87 12.11 -10.75 25.47
C ILE A 87 11.21 -11.93 25.06
N ALA A 88 11.14 -12.99 25.86
CA ALA A 88 10.29 -14.14 25.59
C ALA A 88 8.79 -13.76 25.48
N SER A 89 8.34 -12.81 26.26
CA SER A 89 6.96 -12.31 26.21
C SER A 89 6.70 -11.33 25.06
N LEU A 90 7.70 -10.56 24.65
CA LEU A 90 7.58 -9.56 23.59
C LEU A 90 7.62 -10.19 22.19
N ILE A 91 8.43 -11.24 21.96
CA ILE A 91 8.59 -11.86 20.65
C ILE A 91 7.25 -12.23 19.98
N PRO A 92 6.32 -12.96 20.61
CA PRO A 92 5.05 -13.28 19.99
C PRO A 92 4.22 -12.06 19.63
N THR A 93 4.26 -11.03 20.48
CA THR A 93 3.54 -9.78 20.27
C THR A 93 4.09 -9.01 19.07
N VAL A 94 5.41 -8.87 18.97
CA VAL A 94 6.08 -8.19 17.86
C VAL A 94 5.84 -8.93 16.55
N LEU A 95 5.90 -10.25 16.55
CA LEU A 95 5.62 -11.07 15.37
C LEU A 95 4.17 -10.92 14.91
N SER A 96 3.22 -10.95 15.84
CA SER A 96 1.80 -10.71 15.53
C SER A 96 1.57 -9.31 14.96
N GLN A 97 2.20 -8.31 15.53
CA GLN A 97 2.14 -6.93 15.06
C GLN A 97 2.77 -6.79 13.66
N LYS A 98 3.86 -7.49 13.37
CA LYS A 98 4.52 -7.45 12.05
C LYS A 98 3.59 -7.95 10.94
N ILE A 99 2.87 -9.07 11.14
CA ILE A 99 1.87 -9.55 10.19
C ILE A 99 0.73 -8.56 10.03
N PHE A 100 0.22 -8.03 11.13
CA PHE A 100 -0.85 -7.04 11.08
C PHE A 100 -0.43 -5.78 10.31
N THR A 101 0.75 -5.25 10.58
CA THR A 101 1.29 -4.07 9.88
C THR A 101 1.46 -4.34 8.38
N ALA A 102 2.02 -5.50 8.00
CA ALA A 102 2.15 -5.89 6.60
C ALA A 102 0.80 -6.00 5.88
N ALA A 103 -0.22 -6.55 6.56
CA ALA A 103 -1.58 -6.64 6.01
C ALA A 103 -2.24 -5.26 5.83
N VAL A 104 -2.07 -4.35 6.80
CA VAL A 104 -2.59 -2.97 6.73
C VAL A 104 -1.89 -2.19 5.62
N ASP A 105 -0.58 -2.32 5.51
CA ASP A 105 0.23 -1.64 4.51
C ASP A 105 -0.11 -2.11 3.08
N SER A 106 -0.28 -3.43 2.91
CA SER A 106 -0.74 -4.00 1.64
C SER A 106 -2.16 -3.52 1.26
N ASN A 107 -3.06 -3.44 2.23
CA ASN A 107 -4.42 -2.93 2.01
C ASN A 107 -4.41 -1.45 1.63
N ALA A 108 -3.62 -0.63 2.31
CA ALA A 108 -3.43 0.78 1.98
C ALA A 108 -2.87 0.97 0.57
N SER A 109 -1.89 0.14 0.19
CA SER A 109 -1.30 0.13 -1.15
C SER A 109 -2.32 -0.21 -2.24
N GLU A 110 -3.17 -1.21 -1.99
CA GLU A 110 -4.24 -1.59 -2.92
C GLU A 110 -5.27 -0.46 -3.11
N HIS A 111 -5.70 0.15 -2.00
CA HIS A 111 -6.65 1.27 -2.06
C HIS A 111 -6.06 2.48 -2.80
N ALA A 112 -4.79 2.79 -2.57
CA ALA A 112 -4.11 3.87 -3.28
C ALA A 112 -4.02 3.61 -4.78
N ALA A 113 -3.60 2.41 -5.19
CA ALA A 113 -3.53 2.03 -6.60
C ALA A 113 -4.91 2.08 -7.28
N ARG A 114 -5.94 1.58 -6.60
CA ARG A 114 -7.33 1.64 -7.10
C ARG A 114 -7.81 3.08 -7.25
N THR A 115 -7.57 3.94 -6.26
CA THR A 115 -7.97 5.35 -6.32
C THR A 115 -7.29 6.07 -7.47
N LEU A 116 -5.99 5.83 -7.68
CA LEU A 116 -5.24 6.42 -8.80
C LEU A 116 -5.79 5.93 -10.15
N ALA A 117 -6.06 4.63 -10.29
CA ALA A 117 -6.63 4.08 -11.52
C ALA A 117 -8.02 4.68 -11.83
N MET A 118 -8.86 4.84 -10.80
CA MET A 118 -10.18 5.48 -10.95
C MET A 118 -10.06 6.96 -11.34
N GLN A 119 -9.09 7.68 -10.78
CA GLN A 119 -8.84 9.08 -11.15
C GLN A 119 -8.45 9.19 -12.63
N VAL A 120 -7.48 8.38 -13.07
CA VAL A 120 -7.05 8.34 -14.48
C VAL A 120 -8.23 7.99 -15.41
N ALA A 121 -9.05 7.02 -15.03
CA ALA A 121 -10.23 6.66 -15.81
C ALA A 121 -11.23 7.80 -15.90
N THR A 122 -11.43 8.54 -14.82
CA THR A 122 -12.32 9.72 -14.79
C THR A 122 -11.80 10.85 -15.68
N ASP A 123 -10.51 11.11 -15.62
CA ASP A 123 -9.86 12.15 -16.42
C ASP A 123 -9.96 11.80 -17.94
N ASN A 124 -9.68 10.55 -18.31
CA ASN A 124 -9.84 10.08 -19.68
C ASN A 124 -11.31 10.18 -20.17
N ALA A 125 -12.27 9.83 -19.31
CA ALA A 125 -13.68 9.95 -19.64
C ALA A 125 -14.10 11.42 -19.87
N ASN A 126 -13.62 12.34 -19.06
CA ASN A 126 -13.88 13.77 -19.22
C ASN A 126 -13.27 14.30 -20.53
N GLU A 127 -12.06 13.91 -20.89
CA GLU A 127 -11.43 14.26 -22.17
C GLU A 127 -12.25 13.74 -23.35
N LEU A 128 -12.69 12.49 -23.31
CA LEU A 128 -13.54 11.90 -24.34
C LEU A 128 -14.88 12.66 -24.48
N ILE A 129 -15.52 13.03 -23.37
CA ILE A 129 -16.75 13.83 -23.39
C ILE A 129 -16.53 15.18 -24.06
N GLN A 130 -15.42 15.85 -23.78
CA GLN A 130 -15.09 17.11 -24.43
C GLN A 130 -14.89 16.96 -25.93
N ASP A 131 -14.20 15.93 -26.37
CA ASP A 131 -13.96 15.68 -27.80
C ASP A 131 -15.24 15.29 -28.54
N LEU A 132 -16.08 14.44 -27.94
CA LEU A 132 -17.39 14.13 -28.50
C LEU A 132 -18.29 15.36 -28.59
N THR A 133 -18.24 16.24 -27.60
CA THR A 133 -18.99 17.51 -27.61
C THR A 133 -18.54 18.42 -28.75
N LYS A 134 -17.21 18.53 -28.99
CA LYS A 134 -16.66 19.29 -30.12
C LYS A 134 -17.12 18.69 -31.46
N GLN A 135 -17.04 17.37 -31.60
CA GLN A 135 -17.49 16.67 -32.83
C GLN A 135 -19.00 16.88 -33.06
N TYR A 136 -19.81 16.72 -32.03
CA TYR A 136 -21.25 16.97 -32.11
C TYR A 136 -21.56 18.37 -32.58
N ASN A 137 -20.94 19.40 -31.97
CA ASN A 137 -21.15 20.80 -32.35
C ASN A 137 -20.71 21.05 -33.81
N LYS A 138 -19.58 20.47 -34.24
CA LYS A 138 -19.13 20.58 -35.64
C LYS A 138 -20.11 19.93 -36.59
N THR A 139 -20.59 18.72 -36.31
CA THR A 139 -21.56 18.01 -37.15
C THR A 139 -22.91 18.79 -37.22
N ARG A 140 -23.34 19.32 -36.06
CA ARG A 140 -24.56 20.17 -35.99
C ARG A 140 -24.42 21.42 -36.85
N GLN A 141 -23.30 22.13 -36.79
CA GLN A 141 -23.03 23.28 -37.63
C GLN A 141 -23.04 22.94 -39.13
N GLN A 142 -22.42 21.81 -39.49
CA GLN A 142 -22.43 21.33 -40.86
C GLN A 142 -23.84 21.01 -41.36
N ALA A 143 -24.65 20.34 -40.55
CA ALA A 143 -26.04 20.04 -40.88
C ALA A 143 -26.85 21.31 -41.11
N ILE A 144 -26.75 22.28 -40.18
CA ILE A 144 -27.44 23.61 -40.35
C ILE A 144 -26.99 24.33 -41.61
N THR A 145 -25.66 24.31 -41.89
CA THR A 145 -25.13 24.96 -43.09
C THR A 145 -25.63 24.26 -44.37
N ASN A 146 -25.71 22.96 -44.40
CA ASN A 146 -26.26 22.21 -45.57
C ASN A 146 -27.74 22.52 -45.75
N GLU A 147 -28.56 22.53 -44.69
CA GLU A 147 -29.98 22.92 -44.76
C GLU A 147 -30.15 24.31 -45.31
N LEU A 148 -29.33 25.29 -44.84
CA LEU A 148 -29.38 26.68 -45.37
C LEU A 148 -29.01 26.74 -46.86
N LEU A 149 -27.98 25.97 -47.27
CA LEU A 149 -27.58 25.90 -48.70
C LEU A 149 -28.68 25.29 -49.55
N ASP A 150 -29.37 24.26 -49.08
CA ASP A 150 -30.49 23.63 -49.77
C ASP A 150 -31.67 24.58 -49.93
N ILE A 151 -31.99 25.36 -48.86
CA ILE A 151 -33.06 26.40 -48.94
C ILE A 151 -32.70 27.50 -49.94
N VAL A 152 -31.47 28.01 -49.90
CA VAL A 152 -31.00 29.06 -50.82
C VAL A 152 -30.97 28.53 -52.24
N GLY A 153 -30.46 27.32 -52.47
CA GLY A 153 -30.43 26.68 -53.78
C GLY A 153 -31.82 26.40 -54.34
N GLY A 154 -32.81 26.07 -53.49
CA GLY A 154 -34.20 25.87 -53.88
C GLY A 154 -34.95 27.17 -54.23
N SER A 155 -34.53 28.30 -53.63
CA SER A 155 -35.15 29.60 -53.92
C SER A 155 -34.63 30.31 -55.17
N MET A 156 -33.58 29.81 -55.78
CA MET A 156 -32.98 30.37 -57.04
C MET A 156 -33.51 29.71 -58.28
N LYS A 157 -34.51 28.84 -58.21
CA LYS A 157 -35.26 28.30 -59.32
C LYS A 157 -36.61 28.99 -59.40
#